data_5cbc01d5f6ab700798da0072d9193c6c
#
_entry.id   5cbc01d5f6ab700798da0072d9193c6c
#
_cell.length_a   1.000
_cell.length_b   1.000
_cell.length_c   1.000
_cell.angle_alpha   90.00
_cell.angle_beta   90.00
_cell.angle_gamma   90.00
#
_symmetry.space_group_name_H-M   'P 1'
#
loop_
_entity.id
_entity.type
_entity.pdbx_description
1 polymer ?
#
loop_
_entity_poly.entity_id
_entity_poly.type
_entity_poly.pdbx_seq_one_letter_code
_entity_poly.pdbx_strand_id
1 'polypeptide(L)'
;MNKKRFLPYLAIVASLVVGCNNQESKEKQEDLKNPLLTAYETPFEVPPFDQIKDEHFRPAFKEALSVHNAEVDSILNNAEEASFENTILALENAGQLLNRVSTVFYNLNSANTNDTIQAIAKDMAPVMSAHSDEISLNPKLFDRVKAVYAKKAELGLDAEDQKLLEETYKDFVRSGANLKEADKEKLKKINADL
;
A
#
# COMPACT_ATOMS: atom_id res chain seq x y z
N MET A 1 -66.13 -45.39 -5.90
CA MET A 1 -66.26 -44.00 -5.44
C MET A 1 -65.43 -43.84 -4.13
N ASN A 2 -64.18 -43.44 -4.20
CA ASN A 2 -63.40 -43.15 -3.01
C ASN A 2 -62.48 -41.95 -3.34
N LYS A 3 -62.89 -40.82 -2.82
CA LYS A 3 -62.09 -39.58 -2.90
C LYS A 3 -60.92 -39.66 -1.89
N LYS A 4 -59.66 -39.73 -2.37
CA LYS A 4 -58.46 -39.52 -1.53
C LYS A 4 -58.13 -38.05 -1.53
N ARG A 5 -58.21 -37.44 -0.34
CA ARG A 5 -57.76 -36.10 -0.05
C ARG A 5 -56.23 -36.09 0.02
N PHE A 6 -55.58 -35.32 -0.83
CA PHE A 6 -54.13 -34.99 -0.71
C PHE A 6 -54.02 -33.69 0.14
N LEU A 7 -53.31 -33.79 1.26
CA LEU A 7 -52.86 -32.65 2.03
C LEU A 7 -51.52 -32.19 1.45
N PRO A 8 -51.32 -30.91 1.17
CA PRO A 8 -49.99 -30.41 0.84
C PRO A 8 -49.22 -30.15 2.14
N TYR A 9 -48.06 -30.79 2.27
CA TYR A 9 -47.03 -30.46 3.25
C TYR A 9 -46.43 -29.09 2.92
N LEU A 10 -46.68 -28.11 3.78
CA LEU A 10 -46.04 -26.80 3.74
C LEU A 10 -44.65 -26.92 4.39
N ALA A 11 -43.59 -27.03 3.58
CA ALA A 11 -42.23 -27.01 4.06
C ALA A 11 -41.84 -25.54 4.37
N ILE A 12 -41.72 -25.22 5.64
CA ILE A 12 -41.12 -23.96 6.11
C ILE A 12 -39.62 -24.10 5.98
N VAL A 13 -39.06 -23.51 4.94
CA VAL A 13 -37.62 -23.29 4.84
C VAL A 13 -37.29 -22.01 5.59
N ALA A 14 -36.79 -22.15 6.81
CA ALA A 14 -36.27 -21.03 7.59
C ALA A 14 -34.95 -20.58 6.96
N SER A 15 -34.95 -19.44 6.33
CA SER A 15 -33.80 -18.75 5.78
C SER A 15 -32.95 -18.17 6.92
N LEU A 16 -31.91 -18.90 7.29
CA LEU A 16 -30.79 -18.37 8.09
C LEU A 16 -29.69 -17.88 7.15
N VAL A 17 -29.83 -16.69 6.60
CA VAL A 17 -28.74 -15.97 5.94
C VAL A 17 -28.96 -14.48 6.16
N VAL A 18 -28.55 -13.96 7.30
CA VAL A 18 -28.18 -12.53 7.43
C VAL A 18 -27.24 -12.40 8.64
N GLY A 19 -25.95 -12.38 8.42
CA GLY A 19 -25.00 -12.12 9.49
C GLY A 19 -23.63 -11.58 9.06
N CYS A 20 -23.23 -11.74 7.79
CA CYS A 20 -21.86 -11.35 7.38
C CYS A 20 -21.75 -10.05 6.56
N ASN A 21 -22.85 -9.46 6.12
CA ASN A 21 -22.78 -8.33 5.17
C ASN A 21 -22.79 -6.94 5.82
N ASN A 22 -23.00 -6.86 7.14
CA ASN A 22 -23.11 -5.56 7.81
C ASN A 22 -21.77 -5.00 8.32
N GLN A 23 -20.76 -5.82 8.46
CA GLN A 23 -19.45 -5.38 8.96
C GLN A 23 -18.58 -4.85 7.82
N GLU A 24 -18.49 -5.56 6.71
CA GLU A 24 -17.80 -5.09 5.49
C GLU A 24 -18.40 -3.80 4.91
N SER A 25 -19.73 -3.66 4.95
CA SER A 25 -20.39 -2.45 4.46
C SER A 25 -20.18 -1.25 5.39
N LYS A 26 -20.04 -1.46 6.71
CA LYS A 26 -19.71 -0.39 7.67
C LYS A 26 -18.26 0.03 7.58
N GLU A 27 -17.31 -0.93 7.50
CA GLU A 27 -15.89 -0.61 7.29
C GLU A 27 -15.70 0.20 5.98
N LYS A 28 -16.26 -0.25 4.86
CA LYS A 28 -16.20 0.49 3.59
C LYS A 28 -16.87 1.88 3.64
N GLN A 29 -17.89 2.06 4.46
CA GLN A 29 -18.59 3.34 4.58
C GLN A 29 -17.89 4.30 5.55
N GLU A 30 -17.12 3.81 6.50
CA GLU A 30 -16.22 4.61 7.35
C GLU A 30 -14.95 5.02 6.59
N ASP A 31 -14.38 4.12 5.78
CA ASP A 31 -13.25 4.41 4.89
C ASP A 31 -13.56 5.55 3.89
N LEU A 32 -14.78 5.59 3.34
CA LEU A 32 -15.24 6.67 2.46
C LEU A 32 -15.37 8.05 3.16
N LYS A 33 -15.35 8.08 4.49
CA LYS A 33 -15.41 9.31 5.31
C LYS A 33 -14.06 9.69 5.91
N ASN A 34 -13.04 8.86 5.74
CA ASN A 34 -11.73 9.13 6.27
C ASN A 34 -11.04 10.25 5.47
N PRO A 35 -10.79 11.42 6.07
CA PRO A 35 -10.23 12.55 5.35
C PRO A 35 -8.81 12.29 4.82
N LEU A 36 -8.10 11.31 5.37
CA LEU A 36 -6.76 10.93 4.90
C LEU A 36 -6.78 10.17 3.56
N LEU A 37 -7.93 9.59 3.18
CA LEU A 37 -8.08 8.76 1.98
C LEU A 37 -8.62 9.53 0.77
N THR A 38 -9.06 10.78 0.97
CA THR A 38 -9.60 11.61 -0.10
C THR A 38 -8.63 12.75 -0.47
N ALA A 39 -8.81 13.32 -1.65
CA ALA A 39 -8.10 14.55 -2.00
C ALA A 39 -8.48 15.68 -1.05
N TYR A 40 -7.51 16.53 -0.71
CA TYR A 40 -7.77 17.67 0.17
C TYR A 40 -8.34 18.84 -0.64
N GLU A 41 -9.58 19.23 -0.36
CA GLU A 41 -10.26 20.38 -0.99
C GLU A 41 -9.98 21.70 -0.26
N THR A 42 -9.01 21.73 0.61
CA THR A 42 -8.55 22.88 1.40
C THR A 42 -7.65 23.79 0.55
N PRO A 43 -7.53 25.08 0.90
CA PRO A 43 -6.56 25.96 0.27
C PRO A 43 -5.14 25.37 0.32
N PHE A 44 -4.45 25.37 -0.83
CA PHE A 44 -3.10 24.81 -1.00
C PHE A 44 -2.99 23.30 -0.67
N GLU A 45 -4.11 22.56 -0.71
CA GLU A 45 -4.16 21.13 -0.41
C GLU A 45 -3.58 20.77 0.98
N VAL A 46 -3.70 21.69 1.94
CA VAL A 46 -3.27 21.43 3.32
C VAL A 46 -4.16 20.36 3.94
N PRO A 47 -3.62 19.37 4.68
CA PRO A 47 -4.44 18.38 5.35
C PRO A 47 -5.50 19.04 6.25
N PRO A 48 -6.77 18.60 6.25
CA PRO A 48 -7.83 19.15 7.09
C PRO A 48 -7.67 18.68 8.53
N PHE A 49 -6.69 19.24 9.25
CA PHE A 49 -6.30 18.83 10.61
C PHE A 49 -7.43 18.91 11.62
N ASP A 50 -8.40 19.79 11.42
CA ASP A 50 -9.62 19.92 12.22
C ASP A 50 -10.59 18.73 12.08
N GLN A 51 -10.47 17.95 11.00
CA GLN A 51 -11.29 16.77 10.70
C GLN A 51 -10.54 15.46 10.93
N ILE A 52 -9.20 15.50 10.96
CA ILE A 52 -8.37 14.32 11.18
C ILE A 52 -8.38 13.95 12.66
N LYS A 53 -8.67 12.67 12.96
CA LYS A 53 -8.68 12.09 14.29
C LYS A 53 -7.73 10.91 14.36
N ASP A 54 -7.29 10.56 15.57
CA ASP A 54 -6.38 9.42 15.79
C ASP A 54 -6.92 8.10 15.22
N GLU A 55 -8.24 7.88 15.34
CA GLU A 55 -8.93 6.70 14.82
C GLU A 55 -8.86 6.54 13.29
N HIS A 56 -8.59 7.61 12.55
CA HIS A 56 -8.49 7.59 11.10
C HIS A 56 -7.18 6.96 10.60
N PHE A 57 -6.11 6.95 11.41
CA PHE A 57 -4.80 6.55 10.92
C PHE A 57 -4.67 5.04 10.64
N ARG A 58 -5.17 4.16 11.53
CA ARG A 58 -5.05 2.71 11.30
C ARG A 58 -5.74 2.24 10.02
N PRO A 59 -7.02 2.60 9.76
CA PRO A 59 -7.66 2.26 8.50
C PRO A 59 -6.99 2.95 7.30
N ALA A 60 -6.49 4.19 7.44
CA ALA A 60 -5.79 4.87 6.36
C ALA A 60 -4.48 4.17 5.99
N PHE A 61 -3.67 3.75 6.96
CA PHE A 61 -2.47 2.97 6.69
C PHE A 61 -2.79 1.63 6.02
N LYS A 62 -3.80 0.91 6.50
CA LYS A 62 -4.24 -0.37 5.92
C LYS A 62 -4.58 -0.21 4.44
N GLU A 63 -5.41 0.79 4.11
CA GLU A 63 -5.82 1.06 2.73
C GLU A 63 -4.64 1.53 1.89
N ALA A 64 -3.82 2.46 2.40
CA ALA A 64 -2.68 3.00 1.67
C ALA A 64 -1.62 1.93 1.36
N LEU A 65 -1.36 1.00 2.27
CA LEU A 65 -0.49 -0.15 2.03
C LEU A 65 -1.08 -1.09 0.96
N SER A 66 -2.40 -1.33 1.02
CA SER A 66 -3.09 -2.16 0.02
C SER A 66 -3.01 -1.55 -1.39
N VAL A 67 -3.22 -0.25 -1.50
CA VAL A 67 -3.09 0.49 -2.76
C VAL A 67 -1.67 0.42 -3.28
N HIS A 68 -0.67 0.72 -2.45
CA HIS A 68 0.73 0.69 -2.85
C HIS A 68 1.17 -0.72 -3.29
N ASN A 69 0.75 -1.77 -2.59
CA ASN A 69 1.01 -3.14 -3.03
C ASN A 69 0.42 -3.43 -4.41
N ALA A 70 -0.82 -2.99 -4.67
CA ALA A 70 -1.45 -3.18 -5.99
C ALA A 70 -0.72 -2.40 -7.10
N GLU A 71 -0.21 -1.20 -6.81
CA GLU A 71 0.60 -0.42 -7.75
C GLU A 71 1.92 -1.13 -8.08
N VAL A 72 2.65 -1.62 -7.06
CA VAL A 72 3.88 -2.40 -7.24
C VAL A 72 3.61 -3.71 -7.98
N ASP A 73 2.55 -4.42 -7.64
CA ASP A 73 2.13 -5.65 -8.34
C ASP A 73 1.82 -5.38 -9.83
N SER A 74 1.25 -4.24 -10.15
CA SER A 74 1.03 -3.82 -11.55
C SER A 74 2.34 -3.68 -12.32
N ILE A 75 3.38 -3.12 -11.69
CA ILE A 75 4.72 -3.02 -12.30
C ILE A 75 5.33 -4.42 -12.47
N LEU A 76 5.25 -5.27 -11.44
CA LEU A 76 5.81 -6.62 -11.45
C LEU A 76 5.16 -7.55 -12.48
N ASN A 77 3.86 -7.39 -12.70
CA ASN A 77 3.07 -8.22 -13.62
C ASN A 77 2.95 -7.62 -15.02
N ASN A 78 3.59 -6.49 -15.29
CA ASN A 78 3.62 -5.93 -16.63
C ASN A 78 4.39 -6.88 -17.57
N ALA A 79 3.71 -7.39 -18.60
CA ALA A 79 4.28 -8.32 -19.57
C ALA A 79 5.19 -7.66 -20.60
N GLU A 80 5.19 -6.34 -20.69
CA GLU A 80 6.05 -5.60 -21.61
C GLU A 80 7.50 -5.58 -21.10
N GLU A 81 8.43 -5.40 -22.03
CA GLU A 81 9.83 -5.17 -21.70
C GLU A 81 9.95 -3.94 -20.76
N ALA A 82 10.85 -4.04 -19.78
CA ALA A 82 11.06 -2.94 -18.84
C ALA A 82 11.55 -1.68 -19.57
N SER A 83 10.83 -0.58 -19.37
CA SER A 83 11.12 0.75 -19.89
C SER A 83 11.22 1.78 -18.76
N PHE A 84 11.69 2.97 -19.07
CA PHE A 84 11.70 4.07 -18.11
C PHE A 84 10.29 4.36 -17.58
N GLU A 85 9.29 4.43 -18.46
CA GLU A 85 7.91 4.77 -18.14
C GLU A 85 7.23 3.68 -17.30
N ASN A 86 7.32 2.39 -17.75
CA ASN A 86 6.59 1.29 -17.11
C ASN A 86 7.31 0.70 -15.90
N THR A 87 8.49 1.20 -15.55
CA THR A 87 9.28 0.73 -14.41
C THR A 87 9.73 1.87 -13.51
N ILE A 88 10.54 2.81 -14.00
CA ILE A 88 11.13 3.85 -13.16
C ILE A 88 10.09 4.91 -12.80
N LEU A 89 9.43 5.48 -13.81
CA LEU A 89 8.38 6.49 -13.59
C LEU A 89 7.15 5.89 -12.89
N ALA A 90 6.84 4.62 -13.18
CA ALA A 90 5.77 3.91 -12.48
C ALA A 90 6.10 3.71 -10.99
N LEU A 91 7.35 3.39 -10.61
CA LEU A 91 7.79 3.30 -9.22
C LEU A 91 7.77 4.66 -8.52
N GLU A 92 8.22 5.73 -9.18
CA GLU A 92 8.20 7.11 -8.65
C GLU A 92 6.78 7.56 -8.33
N ASN A 93 5.80 7.17 -9.15
CA ASN A 93 4.40 7.50 -8.96
C ASN A 93 3.65 6.56 -8.01
N ALA A 94 4.23 5.43 -7.64
CA ALA A 94 3.62 4.49 -6.70
C ALA A 94 3.72 5.00 -5.25
N GLY A 95 2.79 4.58 -4.40
CA GLY A 95 2.81 4.87 -2.96
C GLY A 95 2.45 6.30 -2.57
N GLN A 96 1.91 7.12 -3.46
CA GLN A 96 1.55 8.50 -3.15
C GLN A 96 0.55 8.61 -1.99
N LEU A 97 -0.45 7.70 -1.93
CA LEU A 97 -1.39 7.66 -0.83
C LEU A 97 -0.69 7.30 0.49
N LEU A 98 0.19 6.30 0.47
CA LEU A 98 0.95 5.90 1.65
C LEU A 98 1.88 7.02 2.14
N ASN A 99 2.55 7.69 1.23
CA ASN A 99 3.38 8.85 1.55
C ASN A 99 2.57 9.98 2.19
N ARG A 100 1.38 10.30 1.64
CA ARG A 100 0.49 11.32 2.19
C ARG A 100 0.04 10.98 3.61
N VAL A 101 -0.46 9.76 3.84
CA VAL A 101 -0.88 9.28 5.17
C VAL A 101 0.28 9.30 6.15
N SER A 102 1.43 8.77 5.76
CA SER A 102 2.64 8.72 6.58
C SER A 102 3.15 10.11 6.95
N THR A 103 3.19 11.02 5.99
CA THR A 103 3.65 12.40 6.21
C THR A 103 2.77 13.10 7.26
N VAL A 104 1.45 13.03 7.13
CA VAL A 104 0.53 13.63 8.11
C VAL A 104 0.71 12.98 9.49
N PHE A 105 0.76 11.64 9.52
CA PHE A 105 0.89 10.88 10.76
C PHE A 105 2.18 11.22 11.51
N TYR A 106 3.34 11.14 10.87
CA TYR A 106 4.62 11.36 11.55
C TYR A 106 4.86 12.81 11.92
N ASN A 107 4.30 13.77 11.17
CA ASN A 107 4.30 15.17 11.58
C ASN A 107 3.49 15.37 12.86
N LEU A 108 2.28 14.79 12.97
CA LEU A 108 1.50 14.85 14.21
C LEU A 108 2.17 14.10 15.36
N ASN A 109 2.75 12.93 15.10
CA ASN A 109 3.50 12.19 16.12
C ASN A 109 4.68 13.00 16.68
N SER A 110 5.33 13.81 15.85
CA SER A 110 6.46 14.66 16.28
C SER A 110 6.04 15.95 16.99
N ALA A 111 4.96 16.58 16.52
CA ALA A 111 4.60 17.93 16.95
C ALA A 111 3.43 17.98 17.96
N ASN A 112 2.54 16.98 17.93
CA ASN A 112 1.32 16.94 18.76
C ASN A 112 0.94 15.48 19.09
N THR A 113 1.87 14.74 19.69
CA THR A 113 1.68 13.32 20.02
C THR A 113 0.79 13.13 21.25
N ASN A 114 0.22 11.95 21.34
CA ASN A 114 -0.50 11.41 22.51
C ASN A 114 -0.31 9.89 22.59
N ASP A 115 -0.83 9.27 23.65
CA ASP A 115 -0.67 7.82 23.87
C ASP A 115 -1.22 6.97 22.71
N THR A 116 -2.32 7.40 22.07
CA THR A 116 -2.92 6.69 20.93
C THR A 116 -2.03 6.78 19.70
N ILE A 117 -1.53 7.97 19.37
CA ILE A 117 -0.59 8.18 18.25
C ILE A 117 0.70 7.38 18.46
N GLN A 118 1.25 7.37 19.68
CA GLN A 118 2.45 6.58 20.01
C GLN A 118 2.21 5.08 19.88
N ALA A 119 1.03 4.58 20.31
CA ALA A 119 0.66 3.19 20.12
C ALA A 119 0.54 2.82 18.63
N ILE A 120 -0.06 3.69 17.82
CA ILE A 120 -0.14 3.50 16.37
C ILE A 120 1.27 3.48 15.76
N ALA A 121 2.13 4.42 16.12
CA ALA A 121 3.51 4.48 15.63
C ALA A 121 4.28 3.20 15.93
N LYS A 122 4.16 2.69 17.16
CA LYS A 122 4.78 1.42 17.57
C LYS A 122 4.28 0.22 16.76
N ASP A 123 2.97 0.15 16.51
CA ASP A 123 2.39 -0.96 15.76
C ASP A 123 2.71 -0.88 14.26
N MET A 124 2.80 0.34 13.72
CA MET A 124 3.07 0.55 12.29
C MET A 124 4.56 0.42 11.93
N ALA A 125 5.49 0.63 12.85
CA ALA A 125 6.91 0.57 12.56
C ALA A 125 7.34 -0.75 11.91
N PRO A 126 7.05 -1.95 12.49
CA PRO A 126 7.41 -3.21 11.85
C PRO A 126 6.65 -3.47 10.54
N VAL A 127 5.41 -2.98 10.42
CA VAL A 127 4.61 -3.12 9.19
C VAL A 127 5.24 -2.32 8.04
N MET A 128 5.62 -1.08 8.30
CA MET A 128 6.27 -0.21 7.31
C MET A 128 7.66 -0.71 6.92
N SER A 129 8.42 -1.23 7.89
CA SER A 129 9.72 -1.86 7.64
C SER A 129 9.59 -3.08 6.73
N ALA A 130 8.68 -4.00 7.04
CA ALA A 130 8.43 -5.19 6.22
C ALA A 130 7.96 -4.81 4.80
N HIS A 131 7.06 -3.84 4.68
CA HIS A 131 6.58 -3.35 3.39
C HIS A 131 7.71 -2.74 2.55
N SER A 132 8.60 -1.96 3.15
CA SER A 132 9.78 -1.40 2.48
C SER A 132 10.72 -2.50 1.98
N ASP A 133 10.95 -3.52 2.81
CA ASP A 133 11.80 -4.67 2.46
C ASP A 133 11.19 -5.51 1.32
N GLU A 134 9.86 -5.71 1.30
CA GLU A 134 9.16 -6.43 0.23
C GLU A 134 9.36 -5.77 -1.14
N ILE A 135 9.48 -4.46 -1.20
CA ILE A 135 9.72 -3.70 -2.43
C ILE A 135 11.21 -3.66 -2.75
N SER A 136 12.02 -3.14 -1.82
CA SER A 136 13.43 -2.83 -2.07
C SER A 136 14.31 -4.07 -2.25
N LEU A 137 13.92 -5.22 -1.66
CA LEU A 137 14.64 -6.48 -1.79
C LEU A 137 14.02 -7.43 -2.84
N ASN A 138 12.97 -6.99 -3.55
CA ASN A 138 12.30 -7.80 -4.55
C ASN A 138 13.20 -8.06 -5.77
N PRO A 139 13.58 -9.31 -6.06
CA PRO A 139 14.51 -9.60 -7.15
C PRO A 139 13.93 -9.30 -8.53
N LYS A 140 12.62 -9.55 -8.75
CA LYS A 140 11.98 -9.28 -10.05
C LYS A 140 11.88 -7.77 -10.33
N LEU A 141 11.57 -6.98 -9.30
CA LEU A 141 11.50 -5.54 -9.43
C LEU A 141 12.88 -4.97 -9.72
N PHE A 142 13.89 -5.42 -8.98
CA PHE A 142 15.27 -5.01 -9.22
C PHE A 142 15.79 -5.45 -10.60
N ASP A 143 15.39 -6.61 -11.11
CA ASP A 143 15.75 -7.05 -12.47
C ASP A 143 15.17 -6.10 -13.53
N ARG A 144 13.92 -5.60 -13.36
CA ARG A 144 13.34 -4.56 -14.23
C ARG A 144 14.13 -3.26 -14.16
N VAL A 145 14.46 -2.78 -12.96
CA VAL A 145 15.25 -1.55 -12.75
C VAL A 145 16.64 -1.68 -13.39
N LYS A 146 17.33 -2.82 -13.21
CA LYS A 146 18.63 -3.11 -13.85
C LYS A 146 18.55 -3.10 -15.37
N ALA A 147 17.49 -3.66 -15.94
CA ALA A 147 17.32 -3.72 -17.40
C ALA A 147 17.17 -2.32 -18.00
N VAL A 148 16.43 -1.43 -17.36
CA VAL A 148 16.31 -0.02 -17.77
C VAL A 148 17.64 0.70 -17.58
N TYR A 149 18.29 0.55 -16.41
CA TYR A 149 19.56 1.21 -16.10
C TYR A 149 20.69 0.83 -17.08
N ALA A 150 20.73 -0.44 -17.52
CA ALA A 150 21.71 -0.91 -18.49
C ALA A 150 21.64 -0.19 -19.85
N LYS A 151 20.46 0.28 -20.22
CA LYS A 151 20.19 0.99 -21.49
C LYS A 151 20.25 2.53 -21.35
N LYS A 152 20.62 3.08 -20.19
CA LYS A 152 20.50 4.50 -19.86
C LYS A 152 21.08 5.45 -20.93
N ALA A 153 22.17 5.08 -21.58
CA ALA A 153 22.82 5.91 -22.61
C ALA A 153 22.01 5.95 -23.95
N GLU A 154 21.11 5.00 -24.14
CA GLU A 154 20.32 4.83 -25.38
C GLU A 154 18.91 5.43 -25.27
N LEU A 155 18.45 5.69 -24.03
CA LEU A 155 17.06 6.11 -23.77
C LEU A 155 16.79 7.58 -24.16
N GLY A 156 17.81 8.41 -24.35
CA GLY A 156 17.64 9.82 -24.70
C GLY A 156 16.93 10.66 -23.63
N LEU A 157 17.01 10.24 -22.37
CA LEU A 157 16.37 10.90 -21.23
C LEU A 157 16.95 12.29 -21.00
N ASP A 158 16.15 13.20 -20.50
CA ASP A 158 16.64 14.50 -20.03
C ASP A 158 17.42 14.37 -18.70
N ALA A 159 17.92 15.47 -18.15
CA ALA A 159 18.78 15.45 -16.97
C ALA A 159 18.05 15.03 -15.69
N GLU A 160 16.76 15.35 -15.56
CA GLU A 160 15.90 14.99 -14.43
C GLU A 160 15.60 13.50 -14.45
N ASP A 161 15.15 12.98 -15.59
CA ASP A 161 14.85 11.56 -15.80
C ASP A 161 16.10 10.68 -15.67
N GLN A 162 17.25 11.15 -16.16
CA GLN A 162 18.54 10.46 -15.96
C GLN A 162 18.87 10.36 -14.47
N LYS A 163 18.65 11.45 -13.72
CA LYS A 163 18.91 11.48 -12.29
C LYS A 163 17.95 10.54 -11.53
N LEU A 164 16.67 10.57 -11.87
CA LEU A 164 15.67 9.66 -11.29
C LEU A 164 16.08 8.20 -11.51
N LEU A 165 16.43 7.81 -12.74
CA LEU A 165 16.87 6.45 -13.05
C LEU A 165 18.12 6.05 -12.24
N GLU A 166 19.11 6.94 -12.13
CA GLU A 166 20.35 6.68 -11.39
C GLU A 166 20.10 6.52 -9.89
N GLU A 167 19.30 7.39 -9.29
CA GLU A 167 19.01 7.29 -7.85
C GLU A 167 18.13 6.07 -7.56
N THR A 168 17.10 5.79 -8.35
CA THR A 168 16.31 4.57 -8.20
C THR A 168 17.19 3.32 -8.21
N TYR A 169 18.09 3.18 -9.18
CA TYR A 169 19.01 2.05 -9.22
C TYR A 169 19.93 1.98 -7.98
N LYS A 170 20.50 3.12 -7.57
CA LYS A 170 21.39 3.21 -6.40
C LYS A 170 20.66 2.86 -5.11
N ASP A 171 19.41 3.28 -4.98
CA ASP A 171 18.61 3.03 -3.78
C ASP A 171 18.28 1.54 -3.63
N PHE A 172 17.93 0.83 -4.71
CA PHE A 172 17.83 -0.62 -4.68
C PHE A 172 19.14 -1.30 -4.27
N VAL A 173 20.28 -0.86 -4.84
CA VAL A 173 21.59 -1.42 -4.49
C VAL A 173 21.93 -1.18 -3.02
N ARG A 174 21.74 0.04 -2.52
CA ARG A 174 22.01 0.42 -1.12
C ARG A 174 21.10 -0.30 -0.14
N SER A 175 19.86 -0.54 -0.51
CA SER A 175 18.89 -1.31 0.28
C SER A 175 19.19 -2.81 0.29
N GLY A 176 20.19 -3.27 -0.46
CA GLY A 176 20.61 -4.68 -0.42
C GLY A 176 20.00 -5.56 -1.51
N ALA A 177 19.41 -5.01 -2.58
CA ALA A 177 18.82 -5.79 -3.67
C ALA A 177 19.81 -6.79 -4.32
N ASN A 178 21.10 -6.48 -4.31
CA ASN A 178 22.18 -7.35 -4.81
C ASN A 178 22.64 -8.45 -3.84
N LEU A 179 22.16 -8.47 -2.61
CA LEU A 179 22.53 -9.49 -1.63
C LEU A 179 21.99 -10.86 -2.03
N LYS A 180 22.67 -11.91 -1.54
CA LYS A 180 22.16 -13.28 -1.62
C LYS A 180 20.95 -13.42 -0.71
N GLU A 181 20.01 -14.32 -1.04
CA GLU A 181 18.78 -14.49 -0.25
C GLU A 181 19.03 -14.72 1.24
N ALA A 182 20.04 -15.51 1.62
CA ALA A 182 20.40 -15.73 3.02
C ALA A 182 20.81 -14.43 3.76
N ASP A 183 21.40 -13.47 3.05
CA ASP A 183 21.79 -12.19 3.64
C ASP A 183 20.65 -11.17 3.60
N LYS A 184 19.75 -11.24 2.61
CA LYS A 184 18.48 -10.50 2.61
C LYS A 184 17.62 -10.87 3.81
N GLU A 185 17.51 -12.16 4.13
CA GLU A 185 16.74 -12.61 5.30
C GLU A 185 17.36 -12.15 6.64
N LYS A 186 18.68 -12.00 6.71
CA LYS A 186 19.33 -11.39 7.88
C LYS A 186 19.04 -9.88 7.95
N LEU A 187 19.10 -9.20 6.79
CA LEU A 187 18.84 -7.77 6.71
C LEU A 187 17.40 -7.44 7.13
N LYS A 188 16.40 -8.19 6.65
CA LYS A 188 15.00 -8.04 7.08
C LYS A 188 14.83 -8.16 8.59
N LYS A 189 15.54 -9.11 9.23
CA LYS A 189 15.50 -9.23 10.70
C LYS A 189 16.08 -8.00 11.39
N ILE A 190 17.21 -7.50 10.89
CA ILE A 190 17.83 -6.27 11.43
C ILE A 190 16.88 -5.08 11.25
N ASN A 191 16.27 -4.93 10.08
CA ASN A 191 15.33 -3.85 9.80
C ASN A 191 14.07 -3.90 10.67
N ALA A 192 13.62 -5.11 11.03
CA ALA A 192 12.47 -5.30 11.92
C ALA A 192 12.78 -4.97 13.40
N ASP A 193 14.05 -5.02 13.79
CA ASP A 193 14.52 -4.75 15.17
C ASP A 193 14.86 -3.26 15.39
N LEU A 194 14.90 -2.44 14.32
CA LEU A 194 15.20 -0.99 14.36
C LEU A 194 13.93 -0.15 14.52
#